data_0070e396fd7424fe62dc429ed7e05343
#
_entry.id   0070e396fd7424fe62dc429ed7e05343
#
_cell.length_a   1.000
_cell.length_b   1.000
_cell.length_c   1.000
_cell.angle_alpha   90.00
_cell.angle_beta   90.00
_cell.angle_gamma   90.00
#
_symmetry.space_group_name_H-M   'P 1'
#
loop_
_entity.id
_entity.type
_entity.pdbx_description
1 polymer ?
#
loop_
_entity_poly.entity_id
_entity_poly.type
_entity_poly.pdbx_seq_one_letter_code
_entity_poly.pdbx_strand_id
1 'polypeptide(L)'
;MAPTRQGWLTDLSRQFKRHRQGRPGWFLRVKRDRLRLLSDELPPRPDEPAVGTKQRELTLATPPGPSTSAAALAEACAVFDEVMAGSWRWPDPHTPAAHDANRLAPYAMARLRDRLMLAVVGERISPRTWERTYAPYLLRLEQVAGQQAWQEDAALLSDTLRHWEPNSRARQMAHDRMRALWKLAGWQWPEPIAAMRGNGKAAANPAGVVGFHDGEIDELRERIIRSRLSPADLVAWDCLAVFGLRPAELIGLELQQQGRALAAVVSHEKRNSKGKVGARTVPAVPPAGWPADCHGLLSRWQSHGLPSPVVSAPSPGEVMAKQLARLHRQKTAQGSMRPELTPYGLRHAFALRLGVDLGLSVREAAELMGHSPAVHLSTYGRQLDRPKLLDKVAGLVANR
;
A
#
# COMPACT_ATOMS: atom_id res chain seq x y z
N MET A 1 6.82 33.97 3.99
CA MET A 1 7.84 33.86 2.93
C MET A 1 8.82 32.75 3.30
N ALA A 2 8.90 31.69 2.51
CA ALA A 2 9.92 30.65 2.72
C ALA A 2 11.31 31.27 2.45
N PRO A 3 12.33 31.04 3.28
CA PRO A 3 13.65 31.57 3.04
C PRO A 3 14.21 31.00 1.74
N THR A 4 14.73 31.88 0.89
CA THR A 4 15.41 31.52 -0.34
C THR A 4 16.54 30.52 -0.06
N ARG A 5 16.88 29.64 -1.04
CA ARG A 5 17.90 28.59 -0.93
C ARG A 5 19.27 29.07 -0.39
N GLN A 6 19.50 30.38 -0.35
CA GLN A 6 20.71 31.04 0.18
C GLN A 6 20.53 31.56 1.63
N GLY A 7 19.33 31.86 2.10
CA GLY A 7 19.10 32.49 3.39
C GLY A 7 19.48 31.59 4.57
N TRP A 8 19.08 30.33 4.56
CA TRP A 8 19.37 29.39 5.65
C TRP A 8 20.88 29.11 5.82
N LEU A 9 21.64 29.03 4.72
CA LEU A 9 23.10 28.80 4.79
C LEU A 9 23.83 30.02 5.36
N THR A 10 23.36 31.22 5.05
CA THR A 10 23.87 32.47 5.62
C THR A 10 23.64 32.51 7.13
N ASP A 11 22.44 32.15 7.59
CA ASP A 11 22.09 32.09 8.99
C ASP A 11 22.89 31.00 9.76
N LEU A 12 23.01 29.82 9.16
CA LEU A 12 23.84 28.73 9.66
C LEU A 12 25.29 29.18 9.83
N SER A 13 25.85 29.80 8.80
CA SER A 13 27.24 30.28 8.81
C SER A 13 27.44 31.38 9.85
N ARG A 14 26.45 32.26 10.08
CA ARG A 14 26.49 33.30 11.12
C ARG A 14 26.45 32.69 12.51
N GLN A 15 25.62 31.67 12.75
CA GLN A 15 25.56 30.98 14.04
C GLN A 15 26.86 30.22 14.33
N PHE A 16 27.38 29.50 13.33
CA PHE A 16 28.67 28.81 13.43
C PHE A 16 29.82 29.79 13.70
N LYS A 17 29.82 30.99 13.06
CA LYS A 17 30.80 32.04 13.33
C LYS A 17 30.74 32.54 14.78
N ARG A 18 29.56 32.61 15.40
CA ARG A 18 29.41 32.95 16.80
C ARG A 18 30.01 31.87 17.72
N HIS A 19 29.72 30.59 17.44
CA HIS A 19 30.24 29.48 18.25
C HIS A 19 31.77 29.46 18.25
N ARG A 20 32.40 29.60 17.12
CA ARG A 20 33.87 29.67 17.01
C ARG A 20 34.48 30.99 17.41
N GLN A 21 33.73 31.88 18.04
CA GLN A 21 34.16 33.19 18.55
C GLN A 21 34.91 34.05 17.51
N GLY A 22 34.48 33.95 16.25
CA GLY A 22 35.10 34.71 15.16
C GLY A 22 36.42 34.15 14.62
N ARG A 23 36.93 33.00 15.13
CA ARG A 23 38.17 32.38 14.66
C ARG A 23 38.17 32.23 13.14
N PRO A 24 39.16 32.71 12.38
CA PRO A 24 39.21 32.62 10.91
C PRO A 24 39.49 31.19 10.45
N GLY A 25 39.48 30.98 9.16
CA GLY A 25 39.90 29.69 8.54
C GLY A 25 38.83 28.62 8.46
N TRP A 26 37.60 28.85 9.00
CA TRP A 26 36.51 27.86 8.99
C TRP A 26 35.32 28.35 8.18
N PHE A 27 34.83 27.52 7.23
CA PHE A 27 33.77 27.89 6.30
C PHE A 27 32.77 26.74 6.08
N LEU A 28 31.51 27.08 5.92
CA LEU A 28 30.47 26.16 5.48
C LEU A 28 30.05 26.48 4.05
N ARG A 29 29.98 25.47 3.19
CA ARG A 29 29.48 25.62 1.84
C ARG A 29 28.65 24.40 1.40
N VAL A 30 27.75 24.59 0.46
CA VAL A 30 27.07 23.50 -0.23
C VAL A 30 27.76 23.22 -1.56
N LYS A 31 28.14 21.97 -1.79
CA LYS A 31 28.77 21.50 -3.05
C LYS A 31 28.19 20.13 -3.40
N ARG A 32 27.61 20.00 -4.60
CA ARG A 32 27.00 18.76 -5.09
C ARG A 32 25.98 18.17 -4.09
N ASP A 33 25.03 19.00 -3.66
CA ASP A 33 23.99 18.67 -2.66
C ASP A 33 24.52 18.10 -1.33
N ARG A 34 25.75 18.48 -0.95
CA ARG A 34 26.34 18.13 0.34
C ARG A 34 26.83 19.39 1.06
N LEU A 35 26.60 19.43 2.38
CA LEU A 35 27.17 20.46 3.21
C LEU A 35 28.61 20.09 3.54
N ARG A 36 29.52 21.04 3.35
CA ARG A 36 30.96 20.89 3.55
C ARG A 36 31.45 21.87 4.58
N LEU A 37 32.25 21.36 5.51
CA LEU A 37 33.03 22.14 6.43
C LEU A 37 34.49 22.22 5.94
N LEU A 38 35.02 23.40 5.77
CA LEU A 38 36.35 23.63 5.26
C LEU A 38 37.19 24.33 6.35
N SER A 39 38.40 23.85 6.54
CA SER A 39 39.38 24.51 7.39
C SER A 39 40.81 24.09 7.03
N ASP A 40 41.75 24.98 7.27
CA ASP A 40 43.20 24.71 7.29
C ASP A 40 43.65 24.13 8.64
N GLU A 41 42.84 24.23 9.68
CA GLU A 41 43.09 23.65 11.01
C GLU A 41 42.67 22.18 11.13
N LEU A 42 41.92 21.62 10.14
CA LEU A 42 41.69 20.21 10.12
C LEU A 42 43.01 19.43 9.99
N PRO A 43 43.28 18.42 10.82
CA PRO A 43 44.51 17.65 10.75
C PRO A 43 44.77 17.03 9.38
N PRO A 44 46.00 16.68 9.03
CA PRO A 44 46.29 15.93 7.79
C PRO A 44 45.53 14.64 7.75
N ARG A 45 45.11 14.21 6.54
CA ARG A 45 44.54 12.88 6.39
C ARG A 45 45.63 11.82 6.56
N PRO A 46 45.25 10.58 6.95
CA PRO A 46 46.22 9.49 7.13
C PRO A 46 47.10 9.20 5.90
N ASP A 47 46.59 9.52 4.71
CA ASP A 47 47.23 9.34 3.42
C ASP A 47 47.93 10.61 2.86
N GLU A 48 47.86 11.73 3.61
CA GLU A 48 48.50 12.99 3.20
C GLU A 48 49.85 13.19 3.92
N PRO A 49 50.88 13.65 3.21
CA PRO A 49 52.14 14.04 3.85
C PRO A 49 51.94 15.22 4.78
N ALA A 50 52.58 15.18 5.95
CA ALA A 50 52.43 16.15 7.05
C ALA A 50 52.94 17.57 6.76
N VAL A 51 53.23 17.93 5.50
CA VAL A 51 53.87 19.17 5.10
C VAL A 51 52.86 20.16 4.50
N GLY A 52 52.72 21.33 5.12
CA GLY A 52 52.01 22.50 4.60
C GLY A 52 50.61 22.76 5.15
N THR A 53 50.27 24.05 5.27
CA THR A 53 48.91 24.52 5.58
C THR A 53 48.03 24.43 4.35
N LYS A 54 47.29 23.34 4.20
CA LYS A 54 46.36 23.16 3.12
C LYS A 54 44.93 23.18 3.65
N GLN A 55 44.06 23.97 3.04
CA GLN A 55 42.63 23.93 3.37
C GLN A 55 42.05 22.57 3.08
N ARG A 56 41.48 21.89 4.07
CA ARG A 56 40.86 20.59 3.97
C ARG A 56 39.36 20.70 4.01
N GLU A 57 38.69 19.75 3.39
CA GLU A 57 37.23 19.72 3.24
C GLU A 57 36.67 18.45 3.87
N LEU A 58 35.81 18.62 4.90
CA LEU A 58 35.03 17.56 5.52
C LEU A 58 33.60 17.63 5.00
N THR A 59 33.06 16.49 4.56
CA THR A 59 31.63 16.40 4.25
C THR A 59 30.87 16.13 5.51
N LEU A 60 29.97 17.04 5.89
CA LEU A 60 29.06 16.81 7.01
C LEU A 60 28.04 15.73 6.67
N ALA A 61 27.65 14.95 7.67
CA ALA A 61 26.63 13.93 7.54
C ALA A 61 25.24 14.55 7.33
N THR A 62 24.99 15.68 7.96
CA THR A 62 23.73 16.41 7.88
C THR A 62 23.52 16.98 6.47
N PRO A 63 22.37 16.68 5.81
CA PRO A 63 22.07 17.22 4.50
C PRO A 63 21.83 18.74 4.52
N PRO A 64 22.12 19.44 3.42
CA PRO A 64 21.87 20.87 3.31
C PRO A 64 20.37 21.16 3.20
N GLY A 65 19.85 22.03 4.08
CA GLY A 65 18.46 22.47 4.02
C GLY A 65 18.03 23.31 5.22
N PRO A 66 16.95 24.11 5.10
CA PRO A 66 16.44 24.90 6.20
C PRO A 66 15.95 24.04 7.38
N SER A 67 15.33 22.90 7.12
CA SER A 67 14.83 21.98 8.15
C SER A 67 15.93 21.21 8.89
N THR A 68 17.12 21.12 8.34
CA THR A 68 18.27 20.42 8.92
C THR A 68 19.33 21.38 9.47
N SER A 69 19.06 22.69 9.42
CA SER A 69 20.02 23.73 9.80
C SER A 69 20.51 23.60 11.25
N ALA A 70 19.63 23.28 12.21
CA ALA A 70 20.01 23.11 13.61
C ALA A 70 20.94 21.89 13.81
N ALA A 71 20.64 20.76 13.17
CA ALA A 71 21.48 19.56 13.22
C ALA A 71 22.83 19.79 12.53
N ALA A 72 22.86 20.50 11.41
CA ALA A 72 24.07 20.87 10.70
C ALA A 72 24.95 21.80 11.51
N LEU A 73 24.35 22.73 12.27
CA LEU A 73 25.09 23.59 13.19
C LEU A 73 25.73 22.76 14.30
N ALA A 74 24.95 21.88 14.95
CA ALA A 74 25.46 21.04 16.03
C ALA A 74 26.64 20.16 15.57
N GLU A 75 26.53 19.57 14.38
CA GLU A 75 27.59 18.74 13.79
C GLU A 75 28.85 19.58 13.49
N ALA A 76 28.69 20.76 12.89
CA ALA A 76 29.83 21.65 12.59
C ALA A 76 30.52 22.15 13.86
N CYS A 77 29.74 22.46 14.89
CA CYS A 77 30.27 22.88 16.20
C CYS A 77 31.03 21.75 16.89
N ALA A 78 30.49 20.53 16.90
CA ALA A 78 31.17 19.37 17.49
C ALA A 78 32.53 19.11 16.84
N VAL A 79 32.56 19.10 15.49
CA VAL A 79 33.84 18.95 14.77
C VAL A 79 34.82 20.04 15.10
N PHE A 80 34.38 21.31 15.18
CA PHE A 80 35.23 22.43 15.59
C PHE A 80 35.80 22.23 16.97
N ASP A 81 34.96 21.90 17.96
CA ASP A 81 35.33 21.72 19.34
C ASP A 81 36.34 20.56 19.51
N GLU A 82 36.10 19.43 18.84
CA GLU A 82 37.02 18.29 18.85
C GLU A 82 38.37 18.61 18.21
N VAL A 83 38.39 19.36 17.09
CA VAL A 83 39.63 19.81 16.45
C VAL A 83 40.41 20.74 17.39
N MET A 84 39.70 21.69 18.04
CA MET A 84 40.32 22.58 18.99
C MET A 84 40.88 21.86 20.22
N ALA A 85 40.22 20.79 20.65
CA ALA A 85 40.68 19.92 21.75
C ALA A 85 41.81 18.95 21.31
N GLY A 86 42.17 18.88 20.05
CA GLY A 86 43.14 17.93 19.52
C GLY A 86 42.69 16.47 19.51
N SER A 87 41.43 16.23 19.79
CA SER A 87 40.84 14.89 19.89
C SER A 87 40.25 14.40 18.58
N TRP A 88 39.98 15.31 17.63
CA TRP A 88 39.34 14.96 16.36
C TRP A 88 40.26 14.10 15.47
N ARG A 89 39.67 13.10 14.80
CA ARG A 89 40.36 12.24 13.83
C ARG A 89 39.51 12.11 12.56
N TRP A 90 40.19 11.99 11.40
CA TRP A 90 39.48 11.67 10.15
C TRP A 90 38.71 10.34 10.33
N PRO A 91 37.44 10.30 9.89
CA PRO A 91 36.72 9.02 9.82
C PRO A 91 37.54 8.04 8.96
N ASP A 92 37.84 6.87 9.51
CA ASP A 92 38.50 5.82 8.77
C ASP A 92 37.56 5.32 7.67
N PRO A 93 37.96 5.33 6.37
CA PRO A 93 37.13 4.84 5.28
C PRO A 93 36.77 3.34 5.40
N HIS A 94 37.47 2.59 6.23
CA HIS A 94 37.23 1.17 6.49
C HIS A 94 36.57 0.89 7.83
N THR A 95 36.53 1.82 8.75
CA THR A 95 35.69 1.70 9.93
C THR A 95 34.28 2.09 9.53
N PRO A 96 33.24 1.28 9.88
CA PRO A 96 31.86 1.73 9.77
C PRO A 96 31.77 2.99 10.66
N ALA A 97 31.92 4.12 10.01
CA ALA A 97 32.22 5.38 10.67
C ALA A 97 31.09 5.78 11.63
N ALA A 98 31.37 6.76 12.45
CA ALA A 98 30.43 7.65 13.13
C ALA A 98 29.24 8.15 12.27
N HIS A 99 29.21 7.89 10.98
CA HIS A 99 28.03 7.89 10.10
C HIS A 99 26.94 6.93 10.60
N ASP A 100 27.28 5.91 11.40
CA ASP A 100 26.30 4.95 11.92
C ASP A 100 25.55 5.45 13.16
N ALA A 101 26.10 6.33 13.96
CA ALA A 101 25.43 6.84 15.15
C ALA A 101 24.13 7.63 14.82
N ASN A 102 23.99 8.14 13.59
CA ASN A 102 22.83 8.91 13.14
C ASN A 102 22.06 8.25 11.98
N ARG A 103 22.39 7.01 11.61
CA ARG A 103 21.72 6.32 10.50
C ARG A 103 20.26 6.03 10.79
N LEU A 104 19.90 5.91 12.07
CA LEU A 104 18.54 5.67 12.54
C LEU A 104 17.77 6.95 12.84
N ALA A 105 18.37 8.12 12.65
CA ALA A 105 17.70 9.39 12.81
C ALA A 105 16.54 9.57 11.80
N PRO A 106 15.49 10.33 12.16
CA PRO A 106 14.30 10.49 11.31
C PRO A 106 14.65 11.04 9.93
N TYR A 107 15.60 11.97 9.83
CA TYR A 107 16.03 12.50 8.53
C TYR A 107 16.74 11.45 7.64
N ALA A 108 17.48 10.52 8.26
CA ALA A 108 18.12 9.43 7.52
C ALA A 108 17.07 8.44 7.00
N MET A 109 16.06 8.12 7.81
CA MET A 109 14.91 7.30 7.39
C MET A 109 14.12 7.98 6.26
N ALA A 110 13.85 9.29 6.35
CA ALA A 110 13.18 10.04 5.31
C ALA A 110 13.94 9.99 3.98
N ARG A 111 15.25 10.19 4.00
CA ARG A 111 16.10 10.08 2.78
C ARG A 111 16.09 8.68 2.18
N LEU A 112 16.15 7.65 3.01
CA LEU A 112 16.07 6.27 2.53
C LEU A 112 14.71 5.96 1.94
N ARG A 113 13.61 6.45 2.55
CA ARG A 113 12.25 6.36 1.99
C ARG A 113 12.18 6.99 0.61
N ASP A 114 12.69 8.22 0.45
CA ASP A 114 12.64 8.93 -0.82
C ASP A 114 13.48 8.21 -1.89
N ARG A 115 14.64 7.68 -1.51
CA ARG A 115 15.44 6.82 -2.41
C ARG A 115 14.70 5.55 -2.80
N LEU A 116 14.00 4.90 -1.87
CA LEU A 116 13.19 3.72 -2.17
C LEU A 116 12.03 4.08 -3.11
N MET A 117 11.38 5.22 -2.88
CA MET A 117 10.33 5.71 -3.76
C MET A 117 10.83 5.86 -5.20
N LEU A 118 11.96 6.54 -5.39
CA LEU A 118 12.56 6.71 -6.72
C LEU A 118 12.97 5.39 -7.38
N ALA A 119 13.36 4.39 -6.59
CA ALA A 119 13.79 3.09 -7.10
C ALA A 119 12.64 2.16 -7.49
N VAL A 120 11.42 2.40 -7.00
CA VAL A 120 10.30 1.46 -7.23
C VAL A 120 9.11 2.08 -7.95
N VAL A 121 8.87 3.38 -7.81
CA VAL A 121 7.71 4.05 -8.44
C VAL A 121 8.01 4.30 -9.92
N GLY A 122 7.04 3.96 -10.76
CA GLY A 122 7.19 4.04 -12.22
C GLY A 122 7.70 2.75 -12.84
N GLU A 123 8.68 2.07 -12.24
CA GLU A 123 9.25 0.83 -12.79
C GLU A 123 8.52 -0.43 -12.27
N ARG A 124 8.25 -0.51 -10.96
CA ARG A 124 7.72 -1.71 -10.29
C ARG A 124 6.32 -1.52 -9.72
N ILE A 125 6.02 -0.32 -9.25
CA ILE A 125 4.74 0.01 -8.64
C ILE A 125 4.23 1.36 -9.14
N SER A 126 2.90 1.55 -9.11
CA SER A 126 2.29 2.87 -9.39
C SER A 126 2.47 3.83 -8.21
N PRO A 127 2.43 5.18 -8.45
CA PRO A 127 2.41 6.17 -7.38
C PRO A 127 1.33 5.88 -6.32
N ARG A 128 0.13 5.49 -6.75
CA ARG A 128 -0.96 5.10 -5.85
C ARG A 128 -0.63 3.90 -4.96
N THR A 129 0.08 2.90 -5.51
CA THR A 129 0.55 1.75 -4.72
C THR A 129 1.54 2.21 -3.66
N TRP A 130 2.44 3.14 -3.99
CA TRP A 130 3.35 3.74 -3.03
C TRP A 130 2.59 4.41 -1.89
N GLU A 131 1.70 5.34 -2.20
CA GLU A 131 0.92 6.08 -1.21
C GLU A 131 0.12 5.19 -0.25
N ARG A 132 -0.41 4.06 -0.75
CA ARG A 132 -1.26 3.17 0.04
C ARG A 132 -0.54 2.06 0.77
N THR A 133 0.56 1.57 0.20
CA THR A 133 1.17 0.32 0.68
C THR A 133 2.63 0.43 1.07
N TYR A 134 3.24 1.60 0.92
CA TYR A 134 4.61 1.89 1.35
C TYR A 134 4.68 3.09 2.30
N ALA A 135 4.23 4.24 1.82
CA ALA A 135 4.37 5.50 2.55
C ALA A 135 3.84 5.46 3.99
N PRO A 136 2.64 4.93 4.31
CA PRO A 136 2.13 4.93 5.68
C PRO A 136 3.01 4.17 6.67
N TYR A 137 3.61 3.07 6.22
CA TYR A 137 4.48 2.24 7.05
C TYR A 137 5.85 2.87 7.28
N LEU A 138 6.42 3.48 6.24
CA LEU A 138 7.72 4.14 6.31
C LEU A 138 7.65 5.48 7.05
N LEU A 139 6.56 6.23 6.89
CA LEU A 139 6.30 7.44 7.69
C LEU A 139 6.17 7.11 9.19
N ARG A 140 5.56 5.97 9.53
CA ARG A 140 5.52 5.54 10.93
C ARG A 140 6.93 5.24 11.46
N LEU A 141 7.77 4.59 10.67
CA LEU A 141 9.18 4.36 11.04
C LEU A 141 9.92 5.69 11.31
N GLU A 142 9.73 6.70 10.46
CA GLU A 142 10.31 8.03 10.66
C GLU A 142 9.81 8.70 11.95
N GLN A 143 8.52 8.58 12.23
CA GLN A 143 7.94 9.12 13.47
C GLN A 143 8.54 8.48 14.71
N VAL A 144 8.69 7.16 14.73
CA VAL A 144 9.30 6.43 15.84
C VAL A 144 10.78 6.76 15.94
N ALA A 145 11.49 6.87 14.81
CA ALA A 145 12.89 7.30 14.78
C ALA A 145 13.12 8.70 15.40
N GLY A 146 12.09 9.55 15.35
CA GLY A 146 12.13 10.89 15.95
C GLY A 146 11.81 10.97 17.44
N GLN A 147 11.40 9.87 18.08
CA GLN A 147 10.98 9.88 19.48
C GLN A 147 12.20 9.91 20.45
N GLN A 148 13.30 9.28 20.06
CA GLN A 148 14.53 9.21 20.82
C GLN A 148 15.73 8.90 19.93
N ALA A 149 16.93 9.00 20.48
CA ALA A 149 18.15 8.54 19.81
C ALA A 149 18.24 7.02 19.89
N TRP A 150 18.07 6.34 18.75
CA TRP A 150 18.13 4.88 18.65
C TRP A 150 19.58 4.44 18.36
N GLN A 151 20.05 3.45 19.12
CA GLN A 151 21.38 2.87 18.94
C GLN A 151 21.34 1.57 18.15
N GLU A 152 20.23 0.84 18.23
CA GLU A 152 20.08 -0.49 17.64
C GLU A 152 18.91 -0.54 16.66
N ASP A 153 19.17 -1.12 15.48
CA ASP A 153 18.16 -1.37 14.44
C ASP A 153 16.99 -2.18 14.98
N ALA A 154 17.29 -3.25 15.72
CA ALA A 154 16.30 -4.15 16.26
C ALA A 154 15.32 -3.43 17.22
N ALA A 155 15.82 -2.52 18.04
CA ALA A 155 15.01 -1.74 18.98
C ALA A 155 14.06 -0.80 18.23
N LEU A 156 14.55 -0.01 17.28
CA LEU A 156 13.74 0.89 16.44
C LEU A 156 12.67 0.13 15.66
N LEU A 157 13.06 -0.94 14.98
CA LEU A 157 12.16 -1.74 14.17
C LEU A 157 11.09 -2.46 15.01
N SER A 158 11.48 -3.01 16.16
CA SER A 158 10.57 -3.66 17.10
C SER A 158 9.52 -2.70 17.61
N ASP A 159 9.94 -1.51 18.05
CA ASP A 159 9.02 -0.48 18.55
C ASP A 159 8.07 0.00 17.45
N THR A 160 8.59 0.21 16.25
CA THR A 160 7.75 0.56 15.09
C THR A 160 6.73 -0.53 14.78
N LEU A 161 7.12 -1.82 14.79
CA LEU A 161 6.22 -2.92 14.47
C LEU A 161 5.13 -3.16 15.52
N ARG A 162 5.37 -2.79 16.79
CA ARG A 162 4.36 -2.87 17.86
C ARG A 162 3.13 -2.00 17.64
N HIS A 163 3.24 -1.03 16.73
CA HIS A 163 2.08 -0.20 16.36
C HIS A 163 0.94 -0.98 15.70
N TRP A 164 1.22 -2.13 15.12
CA TRP A 164 0.22 -2.99 14.49
C TRP A 164 0.04 -4.29 15.27
N GLU A 165 -1.20 -4.79 15.29
CA GLU A 165 -1.54 -6.04 15.95
C GLU A 165 -0.65 -7.21 15.48
N PRO A 166 -0.21 -8.10 16.40
CA PRO A 166 0.52 -9.29 16.07
C PRO A 166 -0.20 -10.11 15.00
N ASN A 167 0.56 -10.71 14.08
CA ASN A 167 0.04 -11.52 12.97
C ASN A 167 -0.91 -10.79 12.00
N SER A 168 -1.14 -9.48 12.15
CA SER A 168 -1.99 -8.74 11.22
C SER A 168 -1.32 -8.56 9.84
N ARG A 169 -2.14 -8.42 8.80
CA ARG A 169 -1.67 -8.07 7.46
C ARG A 169 -0.92 -6.73 7.44
N ALA A 170 -1.37 -5.77 8.26
CA ALA A 170 -0.72 -4.46 8.37
C ALA A 170 0.71 -4.61 8.93
N ARG A 171 0.90 -5.39 10.02
CA ARG A 171 2.24 -5.68 10.55
C ARG A 171 3.12 -6.39 9.52
N GLN A 172 2.58 -7.37 8.81
CA GLN A 172 3.31 -8.07 7.75
C GLN A 172 3.77 -7.10 6.66
N MET A 173 2.91 -6.19 6.22
CA MET A 173 3.26 -5.18 5.23
C MET A 173 4.31 -4.20 5.76
N ALA A 174 4.15 -3.70 6.98
CA ALA A 174 5.13 -2.83 7.64
C ALA A 174 6.51 -3.47 7.66
N HIS A 175 6.60 -4.71 8.14
CA HIS A 175 7.82 -5.49 8.16
C HIS A 175 8.46 -5.60 6.77
N ASP A 176 7.67 -5.97 5.75
CA ASP A 176 8.19 -6.18 4.40
C ASP A 176 8.68 -4.87 3.77
N ARG A 177 8.05 -3.71 4.08
CA ARG A 177 8.47 -2.39 3.60
C ARG A 177 9.74 -1.90 4.30
N MET A 178 9.84 -2.07 5.61
CA MET A 178 11.07 -1.76 6.36
C MET A 178 12.23 -2.65 5.91
N ARG A 179 11.98 -3.95 5.67
CA ARG A 179 13.00 -4.85 5.12
C ARG A 179 13.49 -4.41 3.74
N ALA A 180 12.60 -3.93 2.88
CA ALA A 180 12.98 -3.37 1.58
C ALA A 180 13.86 -2.12 1.74
N LEU A 181 13.57 -1.26 2.74
CA LEU A 181 14.36 -0.08 3.06
C LEU A 181 15.76 -0.46 3.52
N TRP A 182 15.88 -1.42 4.46
CA TRP A 182 17.17 -1.95 4.95
C TRP A 182 18.00 -2.57 3.82
N LYS A 183 17.35 -3.34 2.95
CA LYS A 183 18.01 -3.92 1.77
C LYS A 183 18.55 -2.83 0.83
N LEU A 184 17.79 -1.76 0.59
CA LEU A 184 18.26 -0.63 -0.24
C LEU A 184 19.45 0.10 0.39
N ALA A 185 19.47 0.19 1.73
CA ALA A 185 20.56 0.79 2.48
C ALA A 185 21.83 -0.08 2.53
N GLY A 186 21.74 -1.37 2.17
CA GLY A 186 22.81 -2.33 2.31
C GLY A 186 23.01 -2.80 3.76
N TRP A 187 22.02 -2.57 4.64
CA TRP A 187 22.11 -2.93 6.06
C TRP A 187 21.65 -4.36 6.31
N GLN A 188 22.28 -5.00 7.29
CA GLN A 188 21.86 -6.34 7.72
C GLN A 188 20.50 -6.25 8.41
N TRP A 189 19.57 -7.11 8.00
CA TRP A 189 18.27 -7.21 8.65
C TRP A 189 18.41 -7.95 9.99
N PRO A 190 17.97 -7.35 11.12
CA PRO A 190 18.12 -8.00 12.42
C PRO A 190 17.28 -9.29 12.53
N GLU A 191 17.89 -10.37 12.94
CA GLU A 191 17.23 -11.68 13.04
C GLU A 191 16.01 -11.70 13.97
N PRO A 192 16.02 -11.06 15.15
CA PRO A 192 14.84 -11.02 16.02
C PRO A 192 13.61 -10.38 15.36
N ILE A 193 13.82 -9.47 14.42
CA ILE A 193 12.74 -8.77 13.71
C ILE A 193 12.07 -9.68 12.69
N ALA A 194 12.78 -10.65 12.13
CA ALA A 194 12.22 -11.61 11.17
C ALA A 194 11.01 -12.37 11.76
N ALA A 195 11.07 -12.76 13.02
CA ALA A 195 10.00 -13.44 13.74
C ALA A 195 8.76 -12.54 13.96
N MET A 196 8.94 -11.23 14.04
CA MET A 196 7.84 -10.27 14.27
C MET A 196 6.94 -10.06 13.05
N ARG A 197 7.30 -10.56 11.89
CA ARG A 197 6.51 -10.44 10.65
C ARG A 197 5.12 -11.05 10.79
N GLY A 198 5.03 -12.18 11.43
CA GLY A 198 3.81 -12.95 11.54
C GLY A 198 3.33 -13.51 10.19
N ASN A 199 2.18 -14.15 10.21
CA ASN A 199 1.60 -14.84 9.05
C ASN A 199 0.57 -13.99 8.28
N GLY A 200 0.26 -12.79 8.74
CA GLY A 200 -0.74 -11.89 8.14
C GLY A 200 -2.18 -12.37 8.26
N LYS A 201 -2.46 -13.33 9.13
CA LYS A 201 -3.75 -13.98 9.31
C LYS A 201 -4.41 -13.65 10.66
N ALA A 202 -3.89 -12.65 11.39
CA ALA A 202 -4.63 -12.18 12.57
C ALA A 202 -6.02 -11.78 12.14
N ALA A 203 -6.97 -12.30 12.87
CA ALA A 203 -8.37 -12.19 12.54
C ALA A 203 -8.87 -10.75 12.66
N ALA A 204 -8.60 -9.96 11.63
CA ALA A 204 -9.34 -8.72 11.42
C ALA A 204 -10.83 -9.01 11.14
N ASN A 205 -11.13 -10.22 10.68
CA ASN A 205 -12.50 -10.70 10.49
C ASN A 205 -12.49 -12.24 10.51
N PRO A 206 -12.88 -12.88 11.62
CA PRO A 206 -13.00 -14.36 11.73
C PRO A 206 -13.95 -14.94 10.68
N ALA A 207 -14.94 -14.18 10.25
CA ALA A 207 -15.94 -14.58 9.26
C ALA A 207 -15.41 -14.48 7.80
N GLY A 208 -14.22 -13.89 7.57
CA GLY A 208 -13.74 -13.62 6.21
C GLY A 208 -14.56 -12.54 5.51
N VAL A 209 -14.51 -12.48 4.18
CA VAL A 209 -15.40 -11.63 3.39
C VAL A 209 -16.78 -12.26 3.37
N VAL A 210 -17.78 -11.50 3.81
CA VAL A 210 -19.17 -11.95 3.85
C VAL A 210 -19.77 -11.83 2.46
N GLY A 211 -20.36 -12.92 1.94
CA GLY A 211 -21.14 -12.91 0.72
C GLY A 211 -22.55 -12.37 0.97
N PHE A 212 -23.14 -11.78 -0.07
CA PHE A 212 -24.56 -11.45 -0.07
C PHE A 212 -25.40 -12.72 -0.15
N HIS A 213 -26.52 -12.74 0.56
CA HIS A 213 -27.62 -13.66 0.25
C HIS A 213 -28.45 -13.10 -0.91
N ASP A 214 -29.15 -13.96 -1.65
CA ASP A 214 -29.91 -13.50 -2.82
C ASP A 214 -30.97 -12.45 -2.45
N GLY A 215 -31.70 -12.60 -1.32
CA GLY A 215 -32.62 -11.58 -0.83
C GLY A 215 -31.97 -10.24 -0.47
N GLU A 216 -30.69 -10.23 -0.05
CA GLU A 216 -29.93 -8.98 0.15
C GLU A 216 -29.52 -8.33 -1.16
N ILE A 217 -29.33 -9.14 -2.23
CA ILE A 217 -29.09 -8.59 -3.57
C ILE A 217 -30.35 -7.90 -4.09
N ASP A 218 -31.53 -8.50 -3.88
CA ASP A 218 -32.82 -7.88 -4.20
C ASP A 218 -33.03 -6.59 -3.44
N GLU A 219 -32.77 -6.60 -2.14
CA GLU A 219 -32.88 -5.39 -1.31
C GLU A 219 -31.90 -4.30 -1.78
N LEU A 220 -30.66 -4.65 -2.09
CA LEU A 220 -29.68 -3.72 -2.65
C LEU A 220 -30.19 -3.10 -3.96
N ARG A 221 -30.70 -3.92 -4.85
CA ARG A 221 -31.25 -3.50 -6.14
C ARG A 221 -32.42 -2.52 -5.95
N GLU A 222 -33.36 -2.83 -5.08
CA GLU A 222 -34.49 -1.94 -4.76
C GLU A 222 -34.03 -0.60 -4.14
N ARG A 223 -33.04 -0.63 -3.24
CA ARG A 223 -32.48 0.59 -2.67
C ARG A 223 -31.82 1.47 -3.73
N ILE A 224 -31.13 0.86 -4.72
CA ILE A 224 -30.55 1.59 -5.84
C ILE A 224 -31.66 2.27 -6.67
N ILE A 225 -32.71 1.53 -7.02
CA ILE A 225 -33.85 2.05 -7.79
C ILE A 225 -34.53 3.23 -7.07
N ARG A 226 -34.68 3.16 -5.76
CA ARG A 226 -35.29 4.23 -4.93
C ARG A 226 -34.34 5.37 -4.59
N SER A 227 -33.06 5.23 -4.92
CA SER A 227 -32.03 6.21 -4.59
C SER A 227 -31.89 7.27 -5.68
N ARG A 228 -30.89 8.15 -5.52
CA ARG A 228 -30.46 9.12 -6.55
C ARG A 228 -29.36 8.58 -7.46
N LEU A 229 -29.08 7.28 -7.39
CA LEU A 229 -28.13 6.65 -8.31
C LEU A 229 -28.76 6.57 -9.71
N SER A 230 -27.90 6.63 -10.73
CA SER A 230 -28.34 6.61 -12.12
C SER A 230 -28.76 5.20 -12.56
N PRO A 231 -29.54 5.06 -13.65
CA PRO A 231 -29.79 3.76 -14.25
C PRO A 231 -28.51 2.99 -14.62
N ALA A 232 -27.45 3.70 -15.03
CA ALA A 232 -26.14 3.11 -15.29
C ALA A 232 -25.49 2.52 -14.03
N ASP A 233 -25.69 3.14 -12.85
CA ASP A 233 -25.23 2.56 -11.57
C ASP A 233 -25.93 1.22 -11.30
N LEU A 234 -27.24 1.13 -11.54
CA LEU A 234 -27.99 -0.11 -11.40
C LEU A 234 -27.43 -1.20 -12.34
N VAL A 235 -27.10 -0.84 -13.59
CA VAL A 235 -26.44 -1.78 -14.53
C VAL A 235 -25.12 -2.26 -13.96
N ALA A 236 -24.29 -1.39 -13.41
CA ALA A 236 -23.00 -1.78 -12.84
C ALA A 236 -23.14 -2.74 -11.65
N TRP A 237 -24.11 -2.49 -10.74
CA TRP A 237 -24.37 -3.36 -9.61
C TRP A 237 -24.93 -4.71 -10.03
N ASP A 238 -25.88 -4.74 -10.98
CA ASP A 238 -26.43 -5.97 -11.55
C ASP A 238 -25.32 -6.80 -12.26
N CYS A 239 -24.39 -6.16 -12.99
CA CYS A 239 -23.24 -6.84 -13.56
C CYS A 239 -22.34 -7.51 -12.49
N LEU A 240 -22.09 -6.84 -11.37
CA LEU A 240 -21.33 -7.46 -10.27
C LEU A 240 -22.07 -8.68 -9.70
N ALA A 241 -23.39 -8.57 -9.54
CA ALA A 241 -24.21 -9.65 -8.99
C ALA A 241 -24.29 -10.85 -9.93
N VAL A 242 -24.55 -10.61 -11.22
CA VAL A 242 -24.84 -11.65 -12.23
C VAL A 242 -23.59 -12.36 -12.73
N PHE A 243 -22.46 -11.66 -12.85
CA PHE A 243 -21.21 -12.21 -13.39
C PHE A 243 -20.09 -12.37 -12.34
N GLY A 244 -20.33 -12.00 -11.10
CA GLY A 244 -19.33 -12.11 -10.02
C GLY A 244 -18.05 -11.32 -10.27
N LEU A 245 -18.14 -10.19 -10.97
CA LEU A 245 -17.00 -9.38 -11.36
C LEU A 245 -16.34 -8.69 -10.15
N ARG A 246 -15.04 -8.42 -10.26
CA ARG A 246 -14.41 -7.41 -9.40
C ARG A 246 -14.87 -6.04 -9.88
N PRO A 247 -15.06 -5.04 -8.99
CA PRO A 247 -15.44 -3.70 -9.44
C PRO A 247 -14.50 -3.09 -10.51
N ALA A 248 -13.20 -3.41 -10.47
CA ALA A 248 -12.27 -2.96 -11.49
C ALA A 248 -12.50 -3.62 -12.87
N GLU A 249 -13.15 -4.77 -12.93
CA GLU A 249 -13.45 -5.49 -14.17
C GLU A 249 -14.63 -4.88 -14.93
N LEU A 250 -15.33 -3.91 -14.35
CA LEU A 250 -16.28 -3.07 -15.07
C LEU A 250 -15.59 -2.17 -16.13
N ILE A 251 -14.29 -1.89 -15.96
CA ILE A 251 -13.51 -1.15 -16.96
C ILE A 251 -13.29 -2.07 -18.17
N GLY A 252 -13.78 -1.67 -19.34
CA GLY A 252 -13.69 -2.48 -20.58
C GLY A 252 -14.56 -3.73 -20.57
N LEU A 253 -15.63 -3.75 -19.75
CA LEU A 253 -16.64 -4.79 -19.78
C LEU A 253 -17.51 -4.64 -21.03
N GLU A 254 -17.76 -5.74 -21.72
CA GLU A 254 -18.73 -5.84 -22.80
C GLU A 254 -19.76 -6.93 -22.49
N LEU A 255 -21.04 -6.65 -22.73
CA LEU A 255 -22.11 -7.64 -22.65
C LEU A 255 -22.54 -8.07 -24.02
N GLN A 256 -22.71 -9.37 -24.19
CA GLN A 256 -23.14 -9.96 -25.46
C GLN A 256 -24.10 -11.13 -25.23
N GLN A 257 -24.95 -11.37 -26.23
CA GLN A 257 -25.73 -12.59 -26.29
C GLN A 257 -24.87 -13.70 -26.88
N GLN A 258 -24.71 -14.80 -26.16
CA GLN A 258 -23.99 -15.99 -26.62
C GLN A 258 -24.96 -17.20 -26.69
N GLY A 259 -25.48 -17.47 -27.85
CA GLY A 259 -26.58 -18.38 -27.99
C GLY A 259 -27.83 -17.91 -27.24
N ARG A 260 -28.31 -18.71 -26.28
CA ARG A 260 -29.44 -18.36 -25.40
C ARG A 260 -29.02 -17.68 -24.11
N ALA A 261 -27.73 -17.59 -23.81
CA ALA A 261 -27.22 -17.06 -22.57
C ALA A 261 -26.66 -15.65 -22.76
N LEU A 262 -26.90 -14.77 -21.78
CA LEU A 262 -26.20 -13.52 -21.65
C LEU A 262 -24.79 -13.80 -21.11
N ALA A 263 -23.78 -13.16 -21.67
CA ALA A 263 -22.40 -13.31 -21.26
C ALA A 263 -21.68 -11.97 -21.15
N ALA A 264 -20.72 -11.88 -20.21
CA ALA A 264 -19.81 -10.76 -20.03
C ALA A 264 -18.42 -11.11 -20.58
N VAL A 265 -17.90 -10.28 -21.49
CA VAL A 265 -16.51 -10.34 -21.93
C VAL A 265 -15.69 -9.39 -21.04
N VAL A 266 -14.78 -9.96 -20.28
CA VAL A 266 -13.93 -9.23 -19.33
C VAL A 266 -12.55 -9.10 -19.93
N SER A 267 -12.22 -7.90 -20.42
CA SER A 267 -10.94 -7.59 -21.05
C SER A 267 -9.93 -6.99 -20.06
N HIS A 268 -10.38 -6.58 -18.85
CA HIS A 268 -9.52 -5.94 -17.86
C HIS A 268 -8.47 -6.92 -17.30
N GLU A 269 -7.24 -6.74 -17.71
CA GLU A 269 -6.10 -7.55 -17.26
C GLU A 269 -5.56 -7.06 -15.91
N LYS A 270 -5.65 -7.89 -14.89
CA LYS A 270 -4.90 -7.65 -13.66
C LYS A 270 -3.46 -8.15 -13.85
N ARG A 271 -2.51 -7.23 -13.94
CA ARG A 271 -1.08 -7.58 -13.86
C ARG A 271 -0.72 -7.91 -12.41
N ASN A 272 -0.16 -9.09 -12.19
CA ASN A 272 0.45 -9.46 -10.92
C ASN A 272 1.86 -10.02 -11.19
N SER A 273 2.64 -10.25 -10.13
CA SER A 273 4.00 -10.78 -10.22
C SER A 273 4.09 -12.19 -10.84
N LYS A 274 2.96 -12.87 -11.05
CA LYS A 274 2.87 -14.23 -11.61
C LYS A 274 2.33 -14.26 -13.05
N GLY A 275 2.09 -13.10 -13.66
CA GLY A 275 1.60 -12.99 -15.03
C GLY A 275 0.27 -12.23 -15.16
N LYS A 276 -0.23 -12.15 -16.37
CA LYS A 276 -1.52 -11.54 -16.72
C LYS A 276 -2.64 -12.59 -16.61
N VAL A 277 -3.78 -12.21 -16.03
CA VAL A 277 -5.02 -12.95 -16.20
C VAL A 277 -5.59 -12.49 -17.56
N GLY A 278 -5.69 -13.41 -18.53
CA GLY A 278 -6.19 -13.09 -19.86
C GLY A 278 -7.67 -12.68 -19.86
N ALA A 279 -8.10 -12.16 -21.00
CA ALA A 279 -9.53 -11.93 -21.25
C ALA A 279 -10.31 -13.23 -21.06
N ARG A 280 -11.51 -13.13 -20.49
CA ARG A 280 -12.40 -14.29 -20.29
C ARG A 280 -13.85 -13.91 -20.57
N THR A 281 -14.63 -14.92 -20.93
CA THR A 281 -16.08 -14.81 -21.07
C THR A 281 -16.74 -15.47 -19.86
N VAL A 282 -17.67 -14.78 -19.22
CA VAL A 282 -18.39 -15.24 -18.04
C VAL A 282 -19.88 -15.31 -18.38
N PRO A 283 -20.53 -16.49 -18.35
CA PRO A 283 -21.96 -16.57 -18.54
C PRO A 283 -22.72 -15.94 -17.38
N ALA A 284 -23.89 -15.42 -17.63
CA ALA A 284 -24.78 -14.91 -16.60
C ALA A 284 -25.24 -16.04 -15.68
N VAL A 285 -25.09 -15.84 -14.37
CA VAL A 285 -25.67 -16.69 -13.33
C VAL A 285 -26.42 -15.77 -12.36
N PRO A 286 -27.70 -15.51 -12.64
CA PRO A 286 -28.51 -14.62 -11.83
C PRO A 286 -28.72 -15.17 -10.41
N PRO A 287 -28.99 -14.29 -9.41
CA PRO A 287 -29.52 -14.69 -8.11
C PRO A 287 -30.79 -15.52 -8.25
N ALA A 288 -31.10 -16.34 -7.24
CA ALA A 288 -32.31 -17.14 -7.23
C ALA A 288 -33.57 -16.23 -7.30
N GLY A 289 -34.54 -16.64 -8.12
CA GLY A 289 -35.76 -15.87 -8.34
C GLY A 289 -35.66 -14.76 -9.41
N TRP A 290 -34.46 -14.45 -9.92
CA TRP A 290 -34.33 -13.49 -11.01
C TRP A 290 -34.73 -14.12 -12.35
N PRO A 291 -35.30 -13.32 -13.27
CA PRO A 291 -35.57 -13.80 -14.60
C PRO A 291 -34.28 -14.10 -15.36
N ALA A 292 -34.36 -15.01 -16.36
CA ALA A 292 -33.21 -15.44 -17.16
C ALA A 292 -32.51 -14.30 -17.90
N ASP A 293 -33.23 -13.24 -18.27
CA ASP A 293 -32.71 -12.03 -18.88
C ASP A 293 -32.12 -11.04 -17.87
N CYS A 294 -32.04 -11.41 -16.57
CA CYS A 294 -31.51 -10.58 -15.49
C CYS A 294 -32.19 -9.19 -15.45
N HIS A 295 -33.50 -9.13 -15.51
CA HIS A 295 -34.31 -7.91 -15.58
C HIS A 295 -33.96 -7.03 -16.80
N GLY A 296 -33.76 -7.63 -17.97
CA GLY A 296 -33.40 -6.92 -19.18
C GLY A 296 -32.00 -6.27 -19.13
N LEU A 297 -31.04 -6.92 -18.47
CA LEU A 297 -29.72 -6.37 -18.23
C LEU A 297 -29.01 -5.94 -19.50
N LEU A 298 -29.07 -6.73 -20.57
CA LEU A 298 -28.43 -6.41 -21.86
C LEU A 298 -29.02 -5.14 -22.47
N SER A 299 -30.35 -5.02 -22.52
CA SER A 299 -31.02 -3.83 -23.03
C SER A 299 -30.72 -2.59 -22.21
N ARG A 300 -30.73 -2.72 -20.88
CA ARG A 300 -30.36 -1.60 -19.99
C ARG A 300 -28.89 -1.20 -20.15
N TRP A 301 -27.99 -2.14 -20.34
CA TRP A 301 -26.57 -1.86 -20.60
C TRP A 301 -26.40 -1.13 -21.94
N GLN A 302 -27.10 -1.54 -23.00
CA GLN A 302 -27.10 -0.89 -24.31
C GLN A 302 -27.65 0.56 -24.23
N SER A 303 -28.67 0.78 -23.42
CA SER A 303 -29.33 2.08 -23.29
C SER A 303 -28.58 3.06 -22.41
N HIS A 304 -27.96 2.60 -21.33
CA HIS A 304 -27.38 3.45 -20.27
C HIS A 304 -25.86 3.31 -20.13
N GLY A 305 -25.28 2.22 -20.63
CA GLY A 305 -23.86 1.88 -20.43
C GLY A 305 -23.52 1.66 -18.97
N LEU A 306 -22.26 1.91 -18.63
CA LEU A 306 -21.71 1.88 -17.27
C LEU A 306 -21.48 3.31 -16.76
N PRO A 307 -21.61 3.56 -15.44
CA PRO A 307 -21.51 4.92 -14.90
C PRO A 307 -20.08 5.45 -15.04
N SER A 308 -19.93 6.57 -15.73
CA SER A 308 -18.61 7.23 -15.91
C SER A 308 -17.85 7.44 -14.59
N PRO A 309 -18.47 7.87 -13.47
CA PRO A 309 -17.77 7.99 -12.18
C PRO A 309 -17.16 6.69 -11.65
N VAL A 310 -17.69 5.53 -12.07
CA VAL A 310 -17.16 4.23 -11.67
C VAL A 310 -16.04 3.79 -12.60
N VAL A 311 -16.26 3.82 -13.91
CA VAL A 311 -15.30 3.28 -14.89
C VAL A 311 -14.09 4.17 -15.12
N SER A 312 -14.20 5.49 -14.92
CA SER A 312 -13.07 6.41 -14.99
C SER A 312 -12.31 6.55 -13.67
N ALA A 313 -12.85 6.00 -12.57
CA ALA A 313 -12.19 6.12 -11.28
C ALA A 313 -10.90 5.28 -11.23
N PRO A 314 -9.83 5.78 -10.60
CA PRO A 314 -8.64 4.99 -10.33
C PRO A 314 -8.92 3.75 -9.47
N SER A 315 -10.06 3.70 -8.77
CA SER A 315 -10.52 2.57 -7.97
C SER A 315 -12.06 2.48 -8.01
N PRO A 316 -12.62 1.80 -8.99
CA PRO A 316 -14.06 1.56 -9.07
C PRO A 316 -14.65 0.99 -7.78
N GLY A 317 -13.92 0.08 -7.12
CA GLY A 317 -14.36 -0.52 -5.85
C GLY A 317 -14.56 0.48 -4.71
N GLU A 318 -13.79 1.57 -4.66
CA GLU A 318 -14.00 2.62 -3.64
C GLU A 318 -15.22 3.48 -3.91
N VAL A 319 -15.47 3.76 -5.19
CA VAL A 319 -16.68 4.50 -5.58
C VAL A 319 -17.91 3.69 -5.19
N MET A 320 -17.94 2.41 -5.57
CA MET A 320 -19.04 1.51 -5.25
C MET A 320 -19.17 1.26 -3.74
N ALA A 321 -18.07 1.14 -2.99
CA ALA A 321 -18.13 1.04 -1.53
C ALA A 321 -18.74 2.28 -0.89
N LYS A 322 -18.45 3.48 -1.38
CA LYS A 322 -19.09 4.72 -0.93
C LYS A 322 -20.58 4.76 -1.27
N GLN A 323 -20.97 4.27 -2.44
CA GLN A 323 -22.38 4.13 -2.83
C GLN A 323 -23.10 3.17 -1.85
N LEU A 324 -22.53 1.99 -1.62
CA LEU A 324 -23.07 0.99 -0.70
C LEU A 324 -23.22 1.55 0.72
N ALA A 325 -22.22 2.25 1.25
CA ALA A 325 -22.28 2.89 2.55
C ALA A 325 -23.38 3.97 2.65
N ARG A 326 -23.73 4.65 1.55
CA ARG A 326 -24.87 5.58 1.50
C ARG A 326 -26.20 4.83 1.50
N LEU A 327 -26.29 3.73 0.74
CA LEU A 327 -27.47 2.87 0.69
C LEU A 327 -27.76 2.20 2.03
N HIS A 328 -26.73 1.77 2.78
CA HIS A 328 -26.88 1.24 4.14
C HIS A 328 -27.54 2.21 5.11
N ARG A 329 -27.32 3.52 4.96
CA ARG A 329 -27.93 4.55 5.81
C ARG A 329 -29.40 4.82 5.52
N GLN A 330 -29.92 4.33 4.38
CA GLN A 330 -31.33 4.47 4.06
C GLN A 330 -32.15 3.47 4.89
N LYS A 331 -33.02 3.97 5.77
CA LYS A 331 -33.97 3.12 6.50
C LYS A 331 -35.02 2.61 5.51
N THR A 332 -35.18 1.29 5.43
CA THR A 332 -36.25 0.64 4.68
C THR A 332 -37.15 -0.12 5.65
N ALA A 333 -38.43 -0.30 5.28
CA ALA A 333 -39.36 -1.09 6.06
C ALA A 333 -39.04 -2.60 6.06
N GLN A 334 -38.14 -3.05 5.21
CA GLN A 334 -37.85 -4.47 4.91
C GLN A 334 -36.48 -4.93 5.45
N GLY A 335 -36.11 -4.55 6.64
CA GLY A 335 -34.89 -5.04 7.28
C GLY A 335 -33.65 -4.20 6.98
N SER A 336 -32.54 -4.59 7.58
CA SER A 336 -31.25 -3.91 7.44
C SER A 336 -30.28 -4.84 6.75
N MET A 337 -29.77 -4.46 5.58
CA MET A 337 -28.62 -5.15 4.98
C MET A 337 -27.47 -5.19 6.01
N ARG A 338 -26.78 -6.29 6.09
CA ARG A 338 -25.65 -6.48 7.00
C ARG A 338 -24.57 -5.41 6.77
N PRO A 339 -24.11 -4.69 7.82
CA PRO A 339 -23.18 -3.56 7.67
C PRO A 339 -21.80 -3.95 7.16
N GLU A 340 -21.39 -5.21 7.33
CA GLU A 340 -20.11 -5.75 6.86
C GLU A 340 -20.07 -6.05 5.37
N LEU A 341 -21.18 -5.95 4.65
CA LEU A 341 -21.24 -6.19 3.22
C LEU A 341 -20.40 -5.18 2.45
N THR A 342 -19.70 -5.67 1.46
CA THR A 342 -18.87 -4.88 0.54
C THR A 342 -19.23 -5.21 -0.91
N PRO A 343 -18.93 -4.36 -1.89
CA PRO A 343 -19.14 -4.70 -3.31
C PRO A 343 -18.50 -6.04 -3.70
N TYR A 344 -17.41 -6.42 -3.06
CA TYR A 344 -16.75 -7.71 -3.27
C TYR A 344 -17.56 -8.90 -2.74
N GLY A 345 -18.48 -8.68 -1.82
CA GLY A 345 -19.43 -9.68 -1.32
C GLY A 345 -20.33 -10.27 -2.40
N LEU A 346 -20.66 -9.50 -3.47
CA LEU A 346 -21.41 -9.99 -4.62
C LEU A 346 -20.64 -11.10 -5.38
N ARG A 347 -19.32 -10.94 -5.46
CA ARG A 347 -18.47 -11.95 -6.07
C ARG A 347 -18.39 -13.23 -5.21
N HIS A 348 -18.47 -13.10 -3.89
CA HIS A 348 -18.59 -14.26 -3.00
C HIS A 348 -19.94 -14.98 -3.19
N ALA A 349 -21.04 -14.23 -3.30
CA ALA A 349 -22.35 -14.81 -3.62
C ALA A 349 -22.33 -15.57 -4.94
N PHE A 350 -21.72 -14.98 -5.97
CA PHE A 350 -21.55 -15.64 -7.27
C PHE A 350 -20.74 -16.95 -7.17
N ALA A 351 -19.64 -16.96 -6.40
CA ALA A 351 -18.85 -18.17 -6.19
C ALA A 351 -19.66 -19.29 -5.54
N LEU A 352 -20.54 -18.95 -4.60
CA LEU A 352 -21.44 -19.92 -3.96
C LEU A 352 -22.46 -20.46 -4.96
N ARG A 353 -23.07 -19.60 -5.80
CA ARG A 353 -23.97 -20.05 -6.85
C ARG A 353 -23.29 -21.01 -7.82
N LEU A 354 -22.07 -20.73 -8.27
CA LEU A 354 -21.32 -21.65 -9.14
C LEU A 354 -21.10 -23.01 -8.48
N GLY A 355 -20.60 -23.03 -7.24
CA GLY A 355 -20.22 -24.28 -6.57
C GLY A 355 -21.41 -25.03 -5.96
N VAL A 356 -22.29 -24.33 -5.25
CA VAL A 356 -23.40 -24.96 -4.51
C VAL A 356 -24.62 -25.15 -5.38
N ASP A 357 -25.09 -24.11 -6.06
CA ASP A 357 -26.36 -24.19 -6.78
C ASP A 357 -26.18 -24.89 -8.12
N LEU A 358 -25.14 -24.55 -8.89
CA LEU A 358 -24.87 -25.16 -10.19
C LEU A 358 -24.01 -26.43 -10.14
N GLY A 359 -23.32 -26.68 -9.01
CA GLY A 359 -22.50 -27.87 -8.84
C GLY A 359 -21.21 -27.89 -9.65
N LEU A 360 -20.72 -26.73 -10.08
CA LEU A 360 -19.45 -26.64 -10.79
C LEU A 360 -18.30 -27.08 -9.92
N SER A 361 -17.33 -27.76 -10.52
CA SER A 361 -16.07 -28.08 -9.84
C SER A 361 -15.30 -26.81 -9.48
N VAL A 362 -14.43 -26.91 -8.48
CA VAL A 362 -13.51 -25.80 -8.08
C VAL A 362 -12.71 -25.26 -9.27
N ARG A 363 -12.33 -26.15 -10.22
CA ARG A 363 -11.56 -25.75 -11.40
C ARG A 363 -12.40 -24.91 -12.36
N GLU A 364 -13.63 -25.35 -12.65
CA GLU A 364 -14.55 -24.62 -13.54
C GLU A 364 -14.94 -23.26 -12.94
N ALA A 365 -15.32 -23.25 -11.66
CA ALA A 365 -15.65 -22.01 -10.97
C ALA A 365 -14.44 -21.03 -10.92
N ALA A 366 -13.24 -21.52 -10.69
CA ALA A 366 -12.02 -20.71 -10.68
C ALA A 366 -11.73 -20.12 -12.06
N GLU A 367 -11.91 -20.87 -13.13
CA GLU A 367 -11.74 -20.42 -14.51
C GLU A 367 -12.70 -19.26 -14.83
N LEU A 368 -14.01 -19.44 -14.60
CA LEU A 368 -15.02 -18.41 -14.81
C LEU A 368 -14.73 -17.14 -13.98
N MET A 369 -14.22 -17.30 -12.77
CA MET A 369 -13.88 -16.17 -11.89
C MET A 369 -12.51 -15.57 -12.16
N GLY A 370 -11.68 -16.12 -13.04
CA GLY A 370 -10.36 -15.59 -13.40
C GLY A 370 -9.38 -15.62 -12.23
N HIS A 371 -9.18 -16.80 -11.60
CA HIS A 371 -8.15 -17.07 -10.61
C HIS A 371 -7.81 -18.55 -10.53
N SER A 372 -6.74 -18.92 -9.85
CA SER A 372 -6.37 -20.32 -9.71
C SER A 372 -7.30 -21.10 -8.77
N PRO A 373 -7.44 -22.43 -8.93
CA PRO A 373 -8.18 -23.28 -8.00
C PRO A 373 -7.73 -23.14 -6.55
N ALA A 374 -6.43 -22.99 -6.30
CA ALA A 374 -5.89 -22.76 -4.96
C ALA A 374 -6.39 -21.45 -4.32
N VAL A 375 -6.49 -20.37 -5.12
CA VAL A 375 -7.07 -19.10 -4.67
C VAL A 375 -8.57 -19.27 -4.44
N HIS A 376 -9.29 -20.02 -5.29
CA HIS A 376 -10.71 -20.28 -5.11
C HIS A 376 -10.97 -20.99 -3.77
N LEU A 377 -10.27 -22.10 -3.51
CA LEU A 377 -10.39 -22.85 -2.25
C LEU A 377 -10.05 -22.03 -1.03
N SER A 378 -8.96 -21.27 -1.07
CA SER A 378 -8.54 -20.47 0.09
C SER A 378 -9.50 -19.31 0.41
N THR A 379 -10.18 -18.78 -0.60
CA THR A 379 -11.05 -17.61 -0.48
C THR A 379 -12.51 -18.01 -0.24
N TYR A 380 -13.03 -19.01 -0.95
CA TYR A 380 -14.45 -19.36 -0.96
C TYR A 380 -14.74 -20.73 -0.32
N GLY A 381 -13.77 -21.62 -0.22
CA GLY A 381 -13.96 -22.98 0.31
C GLY A 381 -14.33 -23.07 1.80
N ARG A 382 -14.25 -21.95 2.55
CA ARG A 382 -14.65 -21.90 3.96
C ARG A 382 -16.14 -21.61 4.18
N GLN A 383 -16.87 -21.20 3.14
CA GLN A 383 -18.27 -20.79 3.20
C GLN A 383 -19.21 -21.86 2.66
N LEU A 384 -18.89 -23.14 2.89
CA LEU A 384 -19.82 -24.23 2.58
C LEU A 384 -21.03 -24.15 3.53
N ASP A 385 -22.18 -23.83 2.95
CA ASP A 385 -23.49 -23.98 3.60
C ASP A 385 -23.78 -25.48 3.73
N ARG A 386 -23.51 -26.05 4.92
CA ARG A 386 -23.71 -27.47 5.18
C ARG A 386 -25.15 -27.94 4.94
N PRO A 387 -26.22 -27.24 5.41
CA PRO A 387 -27.60 -27.57 5.09
C PRO A 387 -27.83 -27.69 3.59
N LYS A 388 -27.51 -26.68 2.80
CA LYS A 388 -27.67 -26.71 1.33
C LYS A 388 -26.89 -27.84 0.67
N LEU A 389 -25.71 -28.21 1.19
CA LEU A 389 -24.94 -29.33 0.69
C LEU A 389 -25.66 -30.67 0.92
N LEU A 390 -26.25 -30.85 2.10
CA LEU A 390 -27.02 -32.05 2.45
C LEU A 390 -28.27 -32.19 1.60
N ASP A 391 -29.02 -31.10 1.40
CA ASP A 391 -30.19 -31.06 0.55
C ASP A 391 -29.85 -31.40 -0.91
N LYS A 392 -28.72 -30.88 -1.39
CA LYS A 392 -28.24 -31.20 -2.75
C LYS A 392 -27.87 -32.67 -2.89
N VAL A 393 -27.17 -33.26 -1.93
CA VAL A 393 -26.86 -34.69 -1.96
C VAL A 393 -28.12 -35.53 -1.90
N ALA A 394 -29.09 -35.19 -1.04
CA ALA A 394 -30.37 -35.87 -0.99
C ALA A 394 -31.12 -35.82 -2.33
N GLY A 395 -31.16 -34.64 -2.97
CA GLY A 395 -31.77 -34.49 -4.30
C GLY A 395 -31.07 -35.30 -5.41
N LEU A 396 -29.75 -35.36 -5.40
CA LEU A 396 -28.99 -36.15 -6.35
C LEU A 396 -29.20 -37.68 -6.16
N VAL A 397 -29.35 -38.11 -4.91
CA VAL A 397 -29.65 -39.52 -4.60
C VAL A 397 -31.06 -39.90 -4.99
N ALA A 398 -32.04 -39.01 -4.80
CA ALA A 398 -33.43 -39.23 -5.14
C ALA A 398 -33.68 -39.29 -6.67
N ASN A 399 -32.81 -38.72 -7.49
CA ASN A 399 -32.89 -38.69 -8.96
C ASN A 399 -32.00 -39.74 -9.65
N ARG A 400 -31.44 -40.69 -8.90
CA ARG A 400 -30.77 -41.91 -9.41
C ARG A 400 -31.72 -43.09 -9.50
#